data_f664c981a3c4343efc38f5528d632d58
#
_entry.id   f664c981a3c4343efc38f5528d632d58
#
_cell.length_a   1.000
_cell.length_b   1.000
_cell.length_c   1.000
_cell.angle_alpha   90.00
_cell.angle_beta   90.00
_cell.angle_gamma   90.00
#
_symmetry.space_group_name_H-M   'P 1'
#
loop_
_entity.id
_entity.type
_entity.pdbx_description
1 polymer ?
#
loop_
_entity_poly.entity_id
_entity_poly.type
_entity_poly.pdbx_seq_one_letter_code
_entity_poly.pdbx_strand_id
1 'polypeptide(L)'
;AAFEGLFMILLASTERIAEALQDEIVDLNAKIKAADYAPIQAGDDIVLVTPTYAWRIPQIVSAWLTKAELLSAKRIWFVMDCGSEIGNAAKFNRILAEEKRLQYKGTAQIVMPENYIAMFKAPEREEAESIVRAAEPAIADAIVCLKEKKPFPATRSNLYDRFMSSAVNPIFYRLFVKAAAFQVRDACIGCGQCADRCPLNNITIKAGRPVWGNDCTHCMACICYCPTKAIEYGKKSVGKPRYHFEQLGSR
;
A
#
# COMPACT_ATOMS: atom_id res chain seq x y z
N ALA A 1 21.35 2.60 17.62
CA ALA A 1 20.27 1.67 17.94
C ALA A 1 19.51 1.43 16.63
N ALA A 2 19.53 0.20 16.13
CA ALA A 2 18.82 -0.20 14.95
C ALA A 2 17.30 0.04 15.15
N PHE A 3 16.60 0.42 14.09
CA PHE A 3 15.15 0.33 14.07
C PHE A 3 14.82 -1.16 13.98
N GLU A 4 14.10 -1.70 14.95
CA GLU A 4 13.74 -3.11 14.97
C GLU A 4 12.24 -3.26 14.67
N GLY A 5 11.83 -2.96 13.44
CA GLY A 5 10.44 -3.17 13.04
C GLY A 5 9.93 -2.30 11.91
N LEU A 6 10.31 -2.63 10.69
CA LEU A 6 9.78 -2.01 9.47
C LEU A 6 8.64 -2.86 8.90
N PHE A 7 7.39 -2.43 9.10
CA PHE A 7 6.20 -3.13 8.62
C PHE A 7 5.73 -2.58 7.28
N MET A 8 5.54 -3.43 6.26
CA MET A 8 5.40 -2.93 4.91
C MET A 8 4.50 -3.75 3.99
N ILE A 9 3.82 -3.03 3.12
CA ILE A 9 3.44 -3.51 1.79
C ILE A 9 4.58 -3.10 0.85
N LEU A 10 5.18 -4.04 0.11
CA LEU A 10 6.33 -3.78 -0.79
C LEU A 10 6.03 -2.62 -1.75
N LEU A 11 6.71 -1.50 -1.52
CA LEU A 11 6.61 -0.24 -2.27
C LEU A 11 8.03 0.28 -2.53
N ALA A 12 8.17 1.21 -3.47
CA ALA A 12 9.44 1.82 -3.82
C ALA A 12 10.14 2.50 -2.64
N SER A 13 9.39 3.25 -1.84
CA SER A 13 9.87 3.95 -0.65
C SER A 13 10.37 2.99 0.43
N THR A 14 9.83 1.78 0.46
CA THR A 14 10.13 0.71 1.38
C THR A 14 11.59 0.31 1.41
N GLU A 15 12.08 -0.19 0.26
CA GLU A 15 13.46 -0.70 0.15
C GLU A 15 14.47 0.39 0.48
N ARG A 16 14.21 1.62 0.02
CA ARG A 16 15.05 2.78 0.29
C ARG A 16 15.13 3.12 1.77
N ILE A 17 14.00 3.07 2.48
CA ILE A 17 13.94 3.33 3.92
C ILE A 17 14.62 2.21 4.70
N ALA A 18 14.33 0.94 4.38
CA ALA A 18 14.91 -0.23 5.04
C ALA A 18 16.45 -0.24 4.90
N GLU A 19 16.95 -0.05 3.68
CA GLU A 19 18.39 0.03 3.42
C GLU A 19 19.04 1.16 4.22
N ALA A 20 18.44 2.36 4.23
CA ALA A 20 18.97 3.51 4.94
C ALA A 20 18.97 3.35 6.47
N LEU A 21 18.00 2.61 7.02
CA LEU A 21 17.90 2.30 8.44
C LEU A 21 18.68 1.03 8.83
N GLN A 22 19.13 0.24 7.86
CA GLN A 22 19.73 -1.09 8.06
C GLN A 22 18.81 -2.00 8.88
N ASP A 23 17.54 -2.05 8.51
CA ASP A 23 16.49 -2.74 9.25
C ASP A 23 15.81 -3.82 8.41
N GLU A 24 15.23 -4.82 9.06
CA GLU A 24 14.52 -5.90 8.40
C GLU A 24 13.10 -5.48 7.97
N ILE A 25 12.69 -5.98 6.81
CA ILE A 25 11.36 -5.74 6.26
C ILE A 25 10.42 -6.85 6.74
N VAL A 26 9.34 -6.47 7.42
CA VAL A 26 8.22 -7.37 7.69
C VAL A 26 7.17 -7.23 6.58
N ASP A 27 7.06 -8.23 5.71
CA ASP A 27 6.09 -8.23 4.61
C ASP A 27 4.66 -8.42 5.12
N LEU A 28 3.90 -7.33 5.19
CA LEU A 28 2.50 -7.36 5.61
C LEU A 28 1.58 -8.07 4.61
N ASN A 29 1.90 -8.09 3.31
CA ASN A 29 1.11 -8.85 2.34
C ASN A 29 1.19 -10.34 2.65
N ALA A 30 2.38 -10.86 2.95
CA ALA A 30 2.57 -12.25 3.34
C ALA A 30 1.83 -12.57 4.64
N LYS A 31 1.93 -11.72 5.67
CA LYS A 31 1.22 -11.91 6.95
C LYS A 31 -0.29 -11.85 6.81
N ILE A 32 -0.82 -10.87 6.09
CA ILE A 32 -2.26 -10.76 5.82
C ILE A 32 -2.76 -11.98 5.05
N LYS A 33 -2.02 -12.39 4.01
CA LYS A 33 -2.35 -13.56 3.18
C LYS A 33 -2.39 -14.86 3.98
N ALA A 34 -1.46 -15.02 4.92
CA ALA A 34 -1.39 -16.16 5.82
C ALA A 34 -2.37 -16.08 7.02
N ALA A 35 -3.10 -14.96 7.17
CA ALA A 35 -3.84 -14.63 8.38
C ALA A 35 -2.96 -14.77 9.65
N ASP A 36 -1.69 -14.40 9.52
CA ASP A 36 -0.70 -14.48 10.58
C ASP A 36 -0.77 -13.22 11.47
N TYR A 37 -1.25 -13.42 12.69
CA TYR A 37 -1.33 -12.41 13.75
C TYR A 37 -0.44 -12.77 14.93
N ALA A 38 0.52 -13.68 14.75
CA ALA A 38 1.46 -14.04 15.80
C ALA A 38 2.16 -12.76 16.32
N PRO A 39 2.45 -12.70 17.64
CA PRO A 39 3.17 -11.58 18.22
C PRO A 39 4.49 -11.33 17.49
N ILE A 40 4.75 -10.07 17.16
CA ILE A 40 5.98 -9.67 16.50
C ILE A 40 6.86 -8.97 17.52
N GLN A 41 8.08 -9.47 17.68
CA GLN A 41 9.10 -8.75 18.42
C GLN A 41 9.51 -7.53 17.61
N ALA A 42 8.94 -6.39 17.96
CA ALA A 42 9.35 -5.10 17.42
C ALA A 42 10.29 -4.42 18.40
N GLY A 43 11.20 -3.59 17.92
CA GLY A 43 11.92 -2.66 18.79
C GLY A 43 11.00 -1.53 19.28
N ASP A 44 11.60 -0.53 19.94
CA ASP A 44 10.86 0.65 20.43
C ASP A 44 10.14 1.43 19.31
N ASP A 45 10.64 1.33 18.08
CA ASP A 45 10.28 2.18 16.94
C ASP A 45 9.74 1.36 15.79
N ILE A 46 8.59 1.76 15.25
CA ILE A 46 7.95 1.13 14.09
C ILE A 46 7.81 2.16 12.98
N VAL A 47 8.16 1.76 11.77
CA VAL A 47 7.83 2.50 10.54
C VAL A 47 6.84 1.67 9.72
N LEU A 48 5.61 2.16 9.55
CA LEU A 48 4.62 1.54 8.69
C LEU A 48 4.62 2.25 7.34
N VAL A 49 5.08 1.55 6.30
CA VAL A 49 5.02 2.03 4.92
C VAL A 49 3.85 1.37 4.20
N THR A 50 2.98 2.15 3.55
CA THR A 50 1.73 1.66 3.00
C THR A 50 1.24 2.54 1.83
N PRO A 51 0.53 1.98 0.84
CA PRO A 51 -0.14 2.82 -0.15
C PRO A 51 -1.32 3.57 0.46
N THR A 52 -1.78 4.58 -0.27
CA THR A 52 -2.99 5.34 0.07
C THR A 52 -4.17 4.81 -0.71
N TYR A 53 -5.21 4.34 -0.01
CA TYR A 53 -6.47 3.92 -0.61
C TYR A 53 -7.60 4.86 -0.19
N ALA A 54 -8.08 5.65 -1.14
CA ALA A 54 -9.13 6.64 -0.89
C ALA A 54 -8.85 7.48 0.37
N TRP A 55 -7.68 8.15 0.40
CA TRP A 55 -7.24 9.08 1.45
C TRP A 55 -7.06 8.48 2.86
N ARG A 56 -6.80 7.17 2.94
CA ARG A 56 -6.41 6.45 4.18
C ARG A 56 -5.44 5.32 3.86
N ILE A 57 -4.86 4.72 4.89
CA ILE A 57 -4.20 3.42 4.73
C ILE A 57 -5.23 2.36 4.32
N PRO A 58 -4.85 1.30 3.59
CA PRO A 58 -5.77 0.23 3.20
C PRO A 58 -6.47 -0.39 4.42
N GLN A 59 -7.78 -0.66 4.30
CA GLN A 59 -8.56 -1.25 5.41
C GLN A 59 -7.98 -2.59 5.86
N ILE A 60 -7.41 -3.39 4.95
CA ILE A 60 -6.76 -4.65 5.30
C ILE A 60 -5.53 -4.46 6.19
N VAL A 61 -4.79 -3.36 6.01
CA VAL A 61 -3.61 -3.01 6.82
C VAL A 61 -4.05 -2.55 8.20
N SER A 62 -5.03 -1.62 8.28
CA SER A 62 -5.55 -1.16 9.57
C SER A 62 -6.18 -2.30 10.36
N ALA A 63 -6.95 -3.18 9.71
CA ALA A 63 -7.56 -4.35 10.35
C ALA A 63 -6.52 -5.36 10.85
N TRP A 64 -5.44 -5.58 10.06
CA TRP A 64 -4.33 -6.43 10.49
C TRP A 64 -3.60 -5.81 11.69
N LEU A 65 -3.23 -4.54 11.60
CA LEU A 65 -2.52 -3.84 12.68
C LEU A 65 -3.34 -3.81 13.98
N THR A 66 -4.66 -3.63 13.90
CA THR A 66 -5.53 -3.67 15.07
C THR A 66 -5.43 -5.01 15.81
N LYS A 67 -5.34 -6.14 15.08
CA LYS A 67 -5.24 -7.49 15.65
C LYS A 67 -3.81 -7.88 16.08
N ALA A 68 -2.81 -7.42 15.35
CA ALA A 68 -1.41 -7.79 15.59
C ALA A 68 -0.94 -7.31 16.96
N GLU A 69 -0.15 -8.11 17.64
CA GLU A 69 0.55 -7.76 18.88
C GLU A 69 1.99 -7.36 18.55
N LEU A 70 2.35 -6.11 18.87
CA LEU A 70 3.67 -5.54 18.60
C LEU A 70 4.42 -5.41 19.92
N LEU A 71 5.20 -6.45 20.25
CA LEU A 71 5.93 -6.53 21.52
C LEU A 71 7.03 -5.46 21.57
N SER A 72 7.15 -4.79 22.70
CA SER A 72 8.13 -3.72 22.99
C SER A 72 7.94 -2.41 22.20
N ALA A 73 7.03 -2.34 21.24
CA ALA A 73 6.79 -1.13 20.46
C ALA A 73 6.29 0.03 21.34
N LYS A 74 6.85 1.21 21.12
CA LYS A 74 6.48 2.45 21.83
C LYS A 74 6.07 3.58 20.91
N ARG A 75 6.67 3.65 19.70
CA ARG A 75 6.48 4.77 18.75
C ARG A 75 6.19 4.23 17.35
N ILE A 76 5.39 4.98 16.59
CA ILE A 76 5.07 4.62 15.21
C ILE A 76 5.10 5.84 14.29
N TRP A 77 5.75 5.69 13.13
CA TRP A 77 5.72 6.58 11.98
C TRP A 77 4.96 5.93 10.85
N PHE A 78 4.24 6.73 10.08
CA PHE A 78 3.55 6.27 8.88
C PHE A 78 4.18 6.92 7.66
N VAL A 79 4.54 6.15 6.66
CA VAL A 79 4.94 6.62 5.33
C VAL A 79 3.90 6.15 4.35
N MET A 80 3.26 7.08 3.63
CA MET A 80 2.15 6.77 2.74
C MET A 80 2.49 7.15 1.30
N ASP A 81 2.61 6.15 0.43
CA ASP A 81 2.72 6.35 -1.01
C ASP A 81 1.35 6.66 -1.60
N CYS A 82 1.25 7.68 -2.46
CA CYS A 82 0.00 8.12 -3.08
C CYS A 82 0.23 8.63 -4.50
N GLY A 83 -0.79 8.58 -5.34
CA GLY A 83 -0.72 9.15 -6.70
C GLY A 83 -0.72 10.68 -6.73
N SER A 84 -1.26 11.33 -5.68
CA SER A 84 -1.30 12.80 -5.57
C SER A 84 -1.26 13.27 -4.12
N GLU A 85 -2.19 12.82 -3.28
CA GLU A 85 -2.36 13.32 -1.91
C GLU A 85 -2.91 12.24 -0.98
N ILE A 86 -2.63 12.40 0.32
CA ILE A 86 -3.12 11.52 1.38
C ILE A 86 -4.35 12.09 2.12
N GLY A 87 -4.78 13.29 1.76
CA GLY A 87 -5.88 13.99 2.41
C GLY A 87 -5.68 14.12 3.92
N ASN A 88 -6.67 13.72 4.70
CA ASN A 88 -6.61 13.76 6.17
C ASN A 88 -6.22 12.40 6.79
N ALA A 89 -5.42 11.58 6.10
CA ALA A 89 -4.97 10.27 6.59
C ALA A 89 -4.26 10.36 7.95
N ALA A 90 -3.49 11.41 8.18
CA ALA A 90 -2.75 11.63 9.43
C ALA A 90 -3.64 11.58 10.68
N LYS A 91 -4.89 12.07 10.58
CA LYS A 91 -5.88 11.95 11.68
C LYS A 91 -6.18 10.49 12.01
N PHE A 92 -6.44 9.68 10.99
CA PHE A 92 -6.82 8.28 11.16
C PHE A 92 -5.64 7.41 11.60
N ASN A 93 -4.44 7.70 11.10
CA ASN A 93 -3.20 7.06 11.51
C ASN A 93 -2.89 7.35 13.00
N ARG A 94 -3.14 8.59 13.46
CA ARG A 94 -3.01 8.96 14.87
C ARG A 94 -4.00 8.16 15.73
N ILE A 95 -5.27 8.09 15.35
CA ILE A 95 -6.28 7.31 16.08
C ILE A 95 -5.84 5.85 16.19
N LEU A 96 -5.39 5.24 15.09
CA LEU A 96 -4.93 3.87 15.07
C LEU A 96 -3.71 3.66 15.97
N ALA A 97 -2.76 4.59 15.98
CA ALA A 97 -1.62 4.55 16.90
C ALA A 97 -2.05 4.62 18.36
N GLU A 98 -3.00 5.51 18.70
CA GLU A 98 -3.55 5.67 20.05
C GLU A 98 -4.28 4.38 20.50
N GLU A 99 -5.09 3.77 19.64
CA GLU A 99 -5.75 2.47 19.89
C GLU A 99 -4.73 1.37 20.19
N LYS A 100 -3.57 1.41 19.54
CA LYS A 100 -2.44 0.50 19.78
C LYS A 100 -1.55 0.91 20.96
N ARG A 101 -1.87 2.01 21.65
CA ARG A 101 -1.06 2.59 22.73
C ARG A 101 0.36 2.94 22.32
N LEU A 102 0.53 3.29 21.04
CA LEU A 102 1.79 3.74 20.46
C LEU A 102 1.82 5.26 20.36
N GLN A 103 2.98 5.86 20.63
CA GLN A 103 3.19 7.29 20.38
C GLN A 103 3.22 7.54 18.87
N TYR A 104 2.24 8.25 18.37
CA TYR A 104 2.21 8.70 16.98
C TYR A 104 3.30 9.75 16.71
N LYS A 105 4.15 9.48 15.73
CA LYS A 105 5.31 10.31 15.37
C LYS A 105 5.14 11.01 14.00
N GLY A 106 3.95 10.95 13.42
CA GLY A 106 3.63 11.65 12.19
C GLY A 106 3.33 10.74 11.00
N THR A 107 2.89 11.37 9.91
CA THR A 107 2.64 10.72 8.62
C THR A 107 3.37 11.50 7.53
N ALA A 108 4.27 10.85 6.81
CA ALA A 108 4.92 11.38 5.63
C ALA A 108 4.14 10.96 4.38
N GLN A 109 4.04 11.86 3.41
CA GLN A 109 3.46 11.63 2.10
C GLN A 109 4.57 11.50 1.07
N ILE A 110 4.54 10.41 0.28
CA ILE A 110 5.45 10.21 -0.86
C ILE A 110 4.60 10.09 -2.12
N VAL A 111 4.78 11.01 -3.05
CA VAL A 111 4.05 10.95 -4.33
C VAL A 111 4.72 9.93 -5.24
N MET A 112 3.97 8.91 -5.66
CA MET A 112 4.40 7.80 -6.50
C MET A 112 3.48 7.66 -7.72
N PRO A 113 3.93 6.94 -8.77
CA PRO A 113 3.10 6.75 -9.96
C PRO A 113 1.76 6.10 -9.62
N GLU A 114 0.67 6.66 -10.16
CA GLU A 114 -0.67 6.10 -10.01
C GLU A 114 -0.78 4.74 -10.72
N ASN A 115 -1.28 3.73 -10.03
CA ASN A 115 -1.52 2.40 -10.60
C ASN A 115 -2.94 1.86 -10.35
N TYR A 116 -3.85 2.67 -9.80
CA TYR A 116 -5.26 2.29 -9.62
C TYR A 116 -6.03 2.39 -10.95
N ILE A 117 -5.63 1.54 -11.90
CA ILE A 117 -6.11 1.54 -13.28
C ILE A 117 -7.60 1.22 -13.44
N ALA A 118 -8.26 0.70 -12.40
CA ALA A 118 -9.71 0.54 -12.37
C ALA A 118 -10.46 1.87 -12.42
N MET A 119 -9.82 2.99 -12.04
CA MET A 119 -10.43 4.30 -12.02
C MET A 119 -9.62 5.35 -12.78
N PHE A 120 -8.30 5.40 -12.57
CA PHE A 120 -7.42 6.44 -13.12
C PHE A 120 -6.62 5.92 -14.32
N LYS A 121 -6.00 6.83 -15.06
CA LYS A 121 -4.99 6.51 -16.06
C LYS A 121 -3.64 6.39 -15.34
N ALA A 122 -3.00 5.24 -15.46
CA ALA A 122 -1.61 5.13 -15.04
C ALA A 122 -0.71 5.94 -15.99
N PRO A 123 0.36 6.59 -15.51
CA PRO A 123 1.33 7.27 -16.38
C PRO A 123 2.02 6.27 -17.31
N GLU A 124 2.56 6.76 -18.42
CA GLU A 124 3.45 5.96 -19.25
C GLU A 124 4.78 5.70 -18.51
N ARG A 125 5.54 4.71 -18.96
CA ARG A 125 6.74 4.26 -18.23
C ARG A 125 7.74 5.38 -17.94
N GLU A 126 8.05 6.21 -18.92
CA GLU A 126 8.99 7.32 -18.76
C GLU A 126 8.52 8.36 -17.74
N GLU A 127 7.23 8.68 -17.77
CA GLU A 127 6.58 9.54 -16.78
C GLU A 127 6.61 8.91 -15.39
N ALA A 128 6.29 7.61 -15.27
CA ALA A 128 6.36 6.88 -14.01
C ALA A 128 7.77 6.89 -13.41
N GLU A 129 8.81 6.64 -14.21
CA GLU A 129 10.21 6.72 -13.79
C GLU A 129 10.60 8.14 -13.36
N SER A 130 10.07 9.17 -14.03
CA SER A 130 10.28 10.56 -13.63
C SER A 130 9.65 10.88 -12.28
N ILE A 131 8.42 10.39 -12.02
CA ILE A 131 7.75 10.56 -10.73
C ILE A 131 8.53 9.86 -9.61
N VAL A 132 9.02 8.64 -9.84
CA VAL A 132 9.86 7.93 -8.87
C VAL A 132 11.12 8.72 -8.53
N ARG A 133 11.82 9.27 -9.55
CA ARG A 133 12.98 10.12 -9.30
C ARG A 133 12.63 11.40 -8.54
N ALA A 134 11.48 12.01 -8.81
CA ALA A 134 11.02 13.20 -8.13
C ALA A 134 10.62 12.95 -6.66
N ALA A 135 10.35 11.70 -6.27
CA ALA A 135 10.04 11.30 -4.90
C ALA A 135 11.28 11.21 -3.99
N GLU A 136 12.50 11.07 -4.56
CA GLU A 136 13.74 10.86 -3.80
C GLU A 136 13.99 11.92 -2.70
N PRO A 137 13.80 13.23 -2.91
CA PRO A 137 13.98 14.21 -1.84
C PRO A 137 13.03 13.99 -0.65
N ALA A 138 11.76 13.67 -0.91
CA ALA A 138 10.77 13.41 0.15
C ALA A 138 11.11 12.13 0.93
N ILE A 139 11.61 11.09 0.26
CA ILE A 139 12.11 9.87 0.89
C ILE A 139 13.34 10.19 1.76
N ALA A 140 14.28 10.98 1.25
CA ALA A 140 15.48 11.38 1.99
C ALA A 140 15.13 12.17 3.26
N ASP A 141 14.21 13.13 3.17
CA ASP A 141 13.72 13.90 4.32
C ASP A 141 13.05 13.01 5.37
N ALA A 142 12.25 12.03 4.93
CA ALA A 142 11.65 11.04 5.82
C ALA A 142 12.73 10.21 6.52
N ILE A 143 13.74 9.73 5.80
CA ILE A 143 14.87 8.95 6.36
C ILE A 143 15.64 9.78 7.41
N VAL A 144 15.87 11.06 7.18
CA VAL A 144 16.53 11.95 8.16
C VAL A 144 15.71 12.02 9.45
N CYS A 145 14.40 12.27 9.34
CA CYS A 145 13.52 12.30 10.53
C CYS A 145 13.54 10.96 11.29
N LEU A 146 13.51 9.84 10.58
CA LEU A 146 13.55 8.50 11.17
C LEU A 146 14.86 8.26 11.91
N LYS A 147 16.00 8.50 11.28
CA LYS A 147 17.34 8.34 11.90
C LYS A 147 17.50 9.18 13.17
N GLU A 148 16.96 10.38 13.16
CA GLU A 148 17.00 11.28 14.31
C GLU A 148 15.84 11.04 15.31
N LYS A 149 14.95 10.06 15.04
CA LYS A 149 13.76 9.73 15.84
C LYS A 149 12.83 10.94 16.06
N LYS A 150 12.89 11.90 15.15
CA LYS A 150 12.04 13.10 15.14
C LYS A 150 10.65 12.80 14.57
N PRO A 151 9.61 13.50 15.00
CA PRO A 151 8.32 13.42 14.36
C PRO A 151 8.39 13.95 12.92
N PHE A 152 7.62 13.34 12.01
CA PHE A 152 7.42 13.95 10.70
C PHE A 152 6.71 15.30 10.82
N PRO A 153 6.98 16.25 9.93
CA PRO A 153 6.25 17.51 9.85
C PRO A 153 4.73 17.28 9.78
N ALA A 154 3.98 18.16 10.40
CA ALA A 154 2.52 18.05 10.38
C ALA A 154 1.98 18.23 8.95
N THR A 155 1.20 17.28 8.49
CA THR A 155 0.48 17.41 7.22
C THR A 155 -0.66 18.41 7.37
N ARG A 156 -0.81 19.31 6.41
CA ARG A 156 -1.94 20.25 6.38
C ARG A 156 -3.13 19.55 5.70
N SER A 157 -4.32 19.70 6.28
CA SER A 157 -5.56 19.20 5.68
C SER A 157 -6.61 20.31 5.69
N ASN A 158 -7.30 20.46 4.57
CA ASN A 158 -8.40 21.40 4.40
C ASN A 158 -9.78 20.72 4.66
N LEU A 159 -10.87 21.43 4.47
CA LEU A 159 -12.22 20.87 4.68
C LEU A 159 -12.57 19.76 3.65
N TYR A 160 -12.08 19.91 2.42
CA TYR A 160 -12.25 18.90 1.38
C TYR A 160 -11.55 17.59 1.78
N ASP A 161 -10.29 17.63 2.21
CA ASP A 161 -9.52 16.47 2.69
C ASP A 161 -10.22 15.75 3.84
N ARG A 162 -10.78 16.53 4.77
CA ARG A 162 -11.54 15.98 5.89
C ARG A 162 -12.80 15.25 5.43
N PHE A 163 -13.53 15.83 4.48
CA PHE A 163 -14.71 15.21 3.90
C PHE A 163 -14.36 13.94 3.13
N MET A 164 -13.36 13.99 2.25
CA MET A 164 -12.91 12.84 1.45
C MET A 164 -12.44 11.67 2.32
N SER A 165 -11.59 11.95 3.30
CA SER A 165 -11.09 10.90 4.19
C SER A 165 -12.14 10.36 5.16
N SER A 166 -13.15 11.15 5.55
CA SER A 166 -14.14 10.74 6.55
C SER A 166 -15.38 10.09 5.94
N ALA A 167 -16.05 10.79 5.01
CA ALA A 167 -17.32 10.36 4.44
C ALA A 167 -17.15 9.56 3.14
N VAL A 168 -16.25 10.02 2.25
CA VAL A 168 -16.10 9.38 0.94
C VAL A 168 -15.38 8.03 1.05
N ASN A 169 -14.36 7.90 1.90
CA ASN A 169 -13.62 6.65 2.05
C ASN A 169 -14.54 5.43 2.35
N PRO A 170 -15.39 5.40 3.38
CA PRO A 170 -16.25 4.24 3.64
C PRO A 170 -17.28 4.00 2.52
N ILE A 171 -17.79 5.07 1.90
CA ILE A 171 -18.71 4.95 0.75
C ILE A 171 -18.00 4.32 -0.44
N PHE A 172 -16.76 4.76 -0.72
CA PHE A 172 -15.92 4.20 -1.77
C PHE A 172 -15.73 2.69 -1.62
N TYR A 173 -15.35 2.22 -0.43
CA TYR A 173 -15.20 0.79 -0.17
C TYR A 173 -16.51 0.04 -0.37
N ARG A 174 -17.62 0.58 0.12
CA ARG A 174 -18.93 -0.06 0.02
C ARG A 174 -19.45 -0.16 -1.41
N LEU A 175 -19.25 0.87 -2.23
CA LEU A 175 -19.86 0.97 -3.56
C LEU A 175 -18.93 0.55 -4.70
N PHE A 176 -17.64 0.88 -4.60
CA PHE A 176 -16.70 0.78 -5.74
C PHE A 176 -15.73 -0.40 -5.62
N VAL A 177 -15.34 -0.80 -4.41
CA VAL A 177 -14.41 -1.91 -4.19
C VAL A 177 -15.13 -3.24 -4.39
N LYS A 178 -15.24 -3.69 -5.66
CA LYS A 178 -15.95 -4.91 -6.06
C LYS A 178 -15.11 -5.75 -7.03
N ALA A 179 -14.99 -7.04 -6.75
CA ALA A 179 -14.29 -7.97 -7.64
C ALA A 179 -15.07 -8.31 -8.92
N ALA A 180 -16.39 -8.14 -8.93
CA ALA A 180 -17.28 -8.60 -10.01
C ALA A 180 -16.95 -8.05 -11.41
N ALA A 181 -16.25 -6.92 -11.51
CA ALA A 181 -15.87 -6.36 -12.79
C ALA A 181 -14.52 -6.90 -13.33
N PHE A 182 -13.78 -7.70 -12.54
CA PHE A 182 -12.58 -8.36 -13.08
C PHE A 182 -12.97 -9.44 -14.08
N GLN A 183 -12.28 -9.44 -15.21
CA GLN A 183 -12.49 -10.37 -16.32
C GLN A 183 -11.14 -10.89 -16.79
N VAL A 184 -11.13 -12.14 -17.26
CA VAL A 184 -9.96 -12.76 -17.85
C VAL A 184 -10.18 -12.97 -19.35
N ARG A 185 -9.22 -12.54 -20.17
CA ARG A 185 -9.21 -12.68 -21.63
C ARG A 185 -8.52 -13.97 -22.05
N ASP A 186 -8.63 -14.30 -23.34
CA ASP A 186 -8.07 -15.53 -23.92
C ASP A 186 -6.53 -15.60 -23.89
N ALA A 187 -5.87 -14.44 -23.75
CA ALA A 187 -4.42 -14.39 -23.55
C ALA A 187 -3.94 -14.99 -22.21
N CYS A 188 -4.86 -15.43 -21.34
CA CYS A 188 -4.51 -16.06 -20.06
C CYS A 188 -3.82 -17.42 -20.29
N ILE A 189 -2.63 -17.59 -19.72
CA ILE A 189 -1.82 -18.80 -19.79
C ILE A 189 -1.97 -19.71 -18.55
N GLY A 190 -2.85 -19.38 -17.61
CA GLY A 190 -3.10 -20.18 -16.42
C GLY A 190 -1.96 -20.21 -15.38
N CYS A 191 -1.02 -19.25 -15.43
CA CYS A 191 0.20 -19.26 -14.61
C CYS A 191 -0.01 -19.13 -13.09
N GLY A 192 -1.21 -18.75 -12.61
CA GLY A 192 -1.51 -18.64 -11.19
C GLY A 192 -1.03 -17.35 -10.50
N GLN A 193 -0.16 -16.53 -11.10
CA GLN A 193 0.43 -15.35 -10.45
C GLN A 193 -0.61 -14.40 -9.82
N CYS A 194 -1.78 -14.24 -10.45
CA CYS A 194 -2.85 -13.39 -9.90
C CYS A 194 -3.39 -13.91 -8.56
N ALA A 195 -3.45 -15.24 -8.37
CA ALA A 195 -3.83 -15.86 -7.10
C ALA A 195 -2.70 -15.75 -6.07
N ASP A 196 -1.47 -15.96 -6.49
CA ASP A 196 -0.30 -15.87 -5.62
C ASP A 196 -0.08 -14.46 -5.08
N ARG A 197 -0.30 -13.44 -5.90
CA ARG A 197 -0.15 -12.03 -5.52
C ARG A 197 -1.38 -11.45 -4.79
N CYS A 198 -2.48 -12.22 -4.65
CA CYS A 198 -3.66 -11.73 -3.96
C CYS A 198 -3.48 -11.77 -2.43
N PRO A 199 -3.43 -10.62 -1.73
CA PRO A 199 -3.19 -10.59 -0.28
C PRO A 199 -4.35 -11.15 0.54
N LEU A 200 -5.55 -11.27 -0.06
CA LEU A 200 -6.75 -11.80 0.61
C LEU A 200 -7.13 -13.21 0.15
N ASN A 201 -6.28 -13.90 -0.61
CA ASN A 201 -6.61 -15.22 -1.18
C ASN A 201 -7.95 -15.23 -1.95
N ASN A 202 -8.36 -14.07 -2.48
CA ASN A 202 -9.67 -13.87 -3.12
C ASN A 202 -9.73 -14.41 -4.56
N ILE A 203 -8.67 -15.04 -5.05
CA ILE A 203 -8.59 -15.56 -6.42
C ILE A 203 -8.25 -17.04 -6.36
N THR A 204 -9.10 -17.85 -7.00
CA THR A 204 -8.87 -19.29 -7.19
C THR A 204 -8.69 -19.60 -8.67
N ILE A 205 -7.83 -20.58 -9.00
CA ILE A 205 -7.68 -21.05 -10.38
C ILE A 205 -8.64 -22.22 -10.61
N LYS A 206 -9.59 -22.04 -11.52
CA LYS A 206 -10.54 -23.08 -11.94
C LYS A 206 -10.39 -23.33 -13.43
N ALA A 207 -10.18 -24.58 -13.82
CA ALA A 207 -9.93 -24.97 -15.23
C ALA A 207 -8.85 -24.09 -15.91
N GLY A 208 -7.75 -23.78 -15.19
CA GLY A 208 -6.65 -22.96 -15.70
C GLY A 208 -6.93 -21.45 -15.78
N ARG A 209 -8.05 -20.96 -15.27
CA ARG A 209 -8.43 -19.53 -15.32
C ARG A 209 -8.73 -18.98 -13.92
N PRO A 210 -8.39 -17.69 -13.64
CA PRO A 210 -8.70 -17.07 -12.35
C PRO A 210 -10.20 -16.79 -12.21
N VAL A 211 -10.70 -17.06 -11.00
CA VAL A 211 -12.05 -16.73 -10.56
C VAL A 211 -11.95 -15.94 -9.27
N TRP A 212 -12.56 -14.75 -9.23
CA TRP A 212 -12.55 -13.87 -8.07
C TRP A 212 -13.71 -14.17 -7.12
N GLY A 213 -13.43 -14.15 -5.82
CA GLY A 213 -14.42 -14.12 -4.75
C GLY A 213 -14.90 -12.70 -4.44
N ASN A 214 -15.46 -12.52 -3.23
CA ASN A 214 -16.07 -11.25 -2.82
C ASN A 214 -15.15 -10.35 -1.95
N ASP A 215 -14.03 -10.89 -1.47
CA ASP A 215 -13.13 -10.20 -0.53
C ASP A 215 -12.00 -9.44 -1.24
N CYS A 216 -12.37 -8.57 -2.16
CA CYS A 216 -11.39 -7.79 -2.92
C CYS A 216 -11.10 -6.46 -2.23
N THR A 217 -9.83 -6.08 -2.15
CA THR A 217 -9.38 -4.76 -1.65
C THR A 217 -9.00 -3.79 -2.77
N HIS A 218 -9.17 -4.16 -4.04
CA HIS A 218 -8.78 -3.36 -5.21
C HIS A 218 -7.30 -2.94 -5.25
N CYS A 219 -6.39 -3.77 -4.76
CA CYS A 219 -4.95 -3.49 -4.81
C CYS A 219 -4.34 -3.53 -6.22
N MET A 220 -5.09 -3.94 -7.23
CA MET A 220 -4.66 -4.07 -8.64
C MET A 220 -3.49 -5.05 -8.87
N ALA A 221 -2.98 -5.75 -7.87
CA ALA A 221 -1.85 -6.66 -8.03
C ALA A 221 -2.12 -7.73 -9.09
N CYS A 222 -3.30 -8.34 -9.09
CA CYS A 222 -3.66 -9.39 -10.06
C CYS A 222 -3.58 -8.89 -11.52
N ILE A 223 -3.91 -7.63 -11.77
CA ILE A 223 -3.92 -7.05 -13.12
C ILE A 223 -2.54 -6.51 -13.51
N CYS A 224 -1.81 -5.89 -12.56
CA CYS A 224 -0.48 -5.31 -12.81
C CYS A 224 0.61 -6.37 -12.97
N TYR A 225 0.54 -7.48 -12.21
CA TYR A 225 1.50 -8.59 -12.31
C TYR A 225 1.14 -9.65 -13.37
N CYS A 226 0.05 -9.48 -14.12
CA CYS A 226 -0.31 -10.44 -15.17
C CYS A 226 0.68 -10.36 -16.34
N PRO A 227 1.50 -11.41 -16.61
CA PRO A 227 2.57 -11.34 -17.61
C PRO A 227 2.04 -11.19 -19.03
N THR A 228 0.85 -11.72 -19.30
CA THR A 228 0.20 -11.61 -20.61
C THR A 228 -0.83 -10.49 -20.69
N LYS A 229 -0.96 -9.67 -19.64
CA LYS A 229 -1.97 -8.61 -19.53
C LYS A 229 -3.40 -9.09 -19.81
N ALA A 230 -3.69 -10.35 -19.47
CA ALA A 230 -4.97 -10.99 -19.74
C ALA A 230 -6.11 -10.59 -18.79
N ILE A 231 -5.81 -9.90 -17.69
CA ILE A 231 -6.82 -9.49 -16.70
C ILE A 231 -7.24 -8.05 -16.97
N GLU A 232 -8.55 -7.81 -16.96
CA GLU A 232 -9.14 -6.49 -17.11
C GLU A 232 -10.17 -6.19 -16.02
N TYR A 233 -10.36 -4.91 -15.69
CA TYR A 233 -11.45 -4.43 -14.84
C TYR A 233 -12.55 -3.82 -15.73
N GLY A 234 -13.41 -4.68 -16.27
CA GLY A 234 -14.39 -4.32 -17.29
C GLY A 234 -13.72 -3.66 -18.50
N LYS A 235 -14.29 -2.54 -18.97
CA LYS A 235 -13.71 -1.71 -20.03
C LYS A 235 -12.74 -0.64 -19.51
N LYS A 236 -12.67 -0.43 -18.21
CA LYS A 236 -11.97 0.72 -17.60
C LYS A 236 -10.45 0.61 -17.66
N SER A 237 -9.90 -0.60 -17.64
CA SER A 237 -8.45 -0.84 -17.65
C SER A 237 -7.87 -1.16 -19.02
N VAL A 238 -8.73 -1.32 -20.04
CA VAL A 238 -8.31 -1.68 -21.40
C VAL A 238 -7.38 -0.63 -21.97
N GLY A 239 -6.21 -1.07 -22.48
CA GLY A 239 -5.22 -0.20 -23.11
C GLY A 239 -4.45 0.71 -22.15
N LYS A 240 -4.70 0.65 -20.86
CA LYS A 240 -3.93 1.41 -19.87
C LYS A 240 -2.57 0.77 -19.61
N PRO A 241 -1.53 1.58 -19.35
CA PRO A 241 -0.24 1.10 -18.87
C PRO A 241 -0.40 0.27 -17.58
N ARG A 242 0.46 -0.74 -17.42
CA ARG A 242 0.48 -1.62 -16.25
C ARG A 242 1.92 -1.88 -15.88
N TYR A 243 2.25 -1.60 -14.67
CA TYR A 243 3.56 -1.90 -14.11
C TYR A 243 3.41 -2.22 -12.63
N HIS A 244 4.43 -2.82 -12.10
CA HIS A 244 4.69 -2.96 -10.67
C HIS A 244 6.09 -2.41 -10.40
N PHE A 245 6.36 -2.12 -9.14
CA PHE A 245 7.57 -1.38 -8.77
C PHE A 245 8.87 -2.07 -9.23
N GLU A 246 8.97 -3.40 -9.11
CA GLU A 246 10.16 -4.15 -9.55
C GLU A 246 10.52 -3.92 -11.03
N GLN A 247 9.56 -3.46 -11.86
CA GLN A 247 9.82 -3.08 -13.26
C GLN A 247 10.34 -1.66 -13.44
N LEU A 248 10.14 -0.78 -12.46
CA LEU A 248 10.56 0.63 -12.50
C LEU A 248 11.91 0.87 -11.80
N GLY A 249 12.31 -0.02 -10.88
CA GLY A 249 13.47 0.12 -10.01
C GLY A 249 14.74 -0.60 -10.48
N SER A 250 14.71 -1.33 -11.59
CA SER A 250 15.87 -2.09 -12.10
C SER A 250 16.82 -1.21 -12.92
N ARG A 251 17.58 -0.31 -12.26
CA ARG A 251 18.85 0.23 -12.76
C ARG A 251 19.77 0.58 -11.59
#